data_b154a0c3271781e2aaab61147057316d
#
_entry.id   b154a0c3271781e2aaab61147057316d
#
_cell.length_a   1.000
_cell.length_b   1.000
_cell.length_c   1.000
_cell.angle_alpha   90.00
_cell.angle_beta   90.00
_cell.angle_gamma   90.00
#
_symmetry.space_group_name_H-M   'P 1'
#
loop_
_entity.id
_entity.type
_entity.pdbx_description
1 polymer ?
#
loop_
_entity_poly.entity_id
_entity_poly.type
_entity_poly.pdbx_seq_one_letter_code
_entity_poly.pdbx_strand_id
1 'polypeptide(L)'
;MQPFLWSHLYDFDTQTVTSFEPGPTVTVETTKDHTVRPRCVGLLFHPDFLNRTQLGRNIQRYEFFSYSSTEVLHLSETEVGIFKQVLNMIEMELHHAIDSHTRELIVSNIELLLNYCLRFYDRQFLTREEINHNVVKQFDALLKEYIRTHAEREGLPNVGYFADKCCLTPGYFGQLVKTETKRTARDFINDRLLVTA
;
A
#
# COMPACT_ATOMS: atom_id res chain seq x y z
N MET A 1 -28.07 8.26 -0.20
CA MET A 1 -26.65 8.03 -0.52
C MET A 1 -25.93 7.97 0.81
N GLN A 2 -25.66 6.78 1.31
CA GLN A 2 -24.98 6.64 2.63
C GLN A 2 -23.48 6.78 2.40
N PRO A 3 -22.77 7.56 3.21
CA PRO A 3 -21.32 7.61 3.15
C PRO A 3 -20.77 6.26 3.63
N PHE A 4 -19.94 5.63 2.82
CA PHE A 4 -19.19 4.46 3.23
C PHE A 4 -18.18 4.87 4.32
N LEU A 5 -18.45 4.46 5.56
CA LEU A 5 -17.51 4.59 6.67
C LEU A 5 -16.42 3.52 6.50
N TRP A 6 -15.27 3.92 6.00
CA TRP A 6 -14.06 3.11 6.08
C TRP A 6 -13.32 3.48 7.36
N SER A 7 -13.61 2.76 8.44
CA SER A 7 -12.80 2.85 9.66
C SER A 7 -11.58 1.94 9.53
N HIS A 8 -10.57 2.37 8.79
CA HIS A 8 -9.24 1.81 8.95
C HIS A 8 -8.45 2.71 9.89
N LEU A 9 -8.03 2.15 11.03
CA LEU A 9 -6.99 2.76 11.85
C LEU A 9 -5.74 2.86 10.96
N TYR A 10 -5.45 4.08 10.49
CA TYR A 10 -4.17 4.37 9.91
C TYR A 10 -3.14 4.43 11.04
N ASP A 11 -2.11 3.62 10.92
CA ASP A 11 -0.93 3.74 11.75
C ASP A 11 -0.13 4.97 11.27
N PHE A 12 -0.45 6.13 11.84
CA PHE A 12 0.22 7.39 11.53
C PHE A 12 1.63 7.50 12.11
N ASP A 13 2.10 6.49 12.84
CA ASP A 13 3.45 6.44 13.37
C ASP A 13 4.49 6.10 12.30
N THR A 14 4.07 5.55 11.17
CA THR A 14 4.94 5.28 10.03
C THR A 14 4.85 6.42 9.02
N GLN A 15 6.01 6.81 8.49
CA GLN A 15 6.12 7.86 7.47
C GLN A 15 5.46 7.39 6.17
N THR A 16 4.35 8.00 5.83
CA THR A 16 3.52 7.60 4.69
C THR A 16 3.40 8.71 3.66
N VAL A 17 3.23 8.35 2.40
CA VAL A 17 2.92 9.26 1.31
C VAL A 17 1.58 8.88 0.72
N THR A 18 0.72 9.90 0.57
CA THR A 18 -0.58 9.77 -0.09
C THR A 18 -0.60 10.72 -1.28
N SER A 19 -1.04 10.22 -2.42
CA SER A 19 -1.17 11.01 -3.65
C SER A 19 -2.64 11.18 -4.00
N PHE A 20 -3.00 12.32 -4.55
CA PHE A 20 -4.39 12.65 -4.91
C PHE A 20 -4.46 13.16 -6.35
N GLU A 21 -5.45 12.69 -7.09
CA GLU A 21 -5.82 13.27 -8.38
C GLU A 21 -6.52 14.62 -8.21
N PRO A 22 -6.52 15.48 -9.24
CA PRO A 22 -7.34 16.69 -9.25
C PRO A 22 -8.84 16.34 -9.13
N GLY A 23 -9.57 17.03 -8.27
CA GLY A 23 -11.03 16.97 -8.19
C GLY A 23 -11.65 16.36 -6.94
N PRO A 24 -11.18 15.23 -6.39
CA PRO A 24 -11.76 14.68 -5.17
C PRO A 24 -11.54 15.59 -3.96
N THR A 25 -12.58 15.72 -3.12
CA THR A 25 -12.45 16.35 -1.81
C THR A 25 -11.97 15.32 -0.82
N VAL A 26 -10.86 15.60 -0.15
CA VAL A 26 -10.35 14.76 0.94
C VAL A 26 -10.85 15.32 2.26
N THR A 27 -11.60 14.51 3.01
CA THR A 27 -12.08 14.87 4.34
C THR A 27 -11.31 14.04 5.37
N VAL A 28 -10.67 14.73 6.31
CA VAL A 28 -10.04 14.08 7.47
C VAL A 28 -11.00 14.17 8.64
N GLU A 29 -11.56 13.03 9.04
CA GLU A 29 -12.43 12.93 10.20
C GLU A 29 -11.65 12.42 11.41
N THR A 30 -11.75 13.10 12.54
CA THR A 30 -11.16 12.65 13.79
C THR A 30 -12.22 11.96 14.63
N THR A 31 -11.90 10.82 15.21
CA THR A 31 -12.74 10.17 16.24
C THR A 31 -12.80 11.05 17.49
N LYS A 32 -13.96 11.09 18.14
CA LYS A 32 -14.28 12.02 19.24
C LYS A 32 -13.31 12.02 20.44
N ASP A 33 -12.49 10.99 20.59
CA ASP A 33 -11.62 10.80 21.74
C ASP A 33 -10.13 11.09 21.50
N HIS A 34 -9.73 11.48 20.28
CA HIS A 34 -8.33 11.74 19.98
C HIS A 34 -8.13 13.06 19.25
N THR A 35 -7.28 13.93 19.79
CA THR A 35 -6.82 15.15 19.13
C THR A 35 -5.69 14.77 18.17
N VAL A 36 -5.99 14.68 16.88
CA VAL A 36 -4.97 14.45 15.85
C VAL A 36 -4.33 15.79 15.47
N ARG A 37 -3.00 15.87 15.57
CA ARG A 37 -2.20 16.99 15.06
C ARG A 37 -1.38 16.50 13.88
N PRO A 38 -1.90 16.56 12.64
CA PRO A 38 -1.17 16.10 11.49
C PRO A 38 0.09 16.96 11.29
N ARG A 39 1.23 16.31 11.10
CA ARG A 39 2.47 16.94 10.65
C ARG A 39 2.74 16.39 9.26
N CYS A 40 2.42 17.15 8.24
CA CYS A 40 2.65 16.75 6.86
C CYS A 40 3.42 17.84 6.11
N VAL A 41 4.21 17.39 5.15
CA VAL A 41 4.79 18.23 4.10
C VAL A 41 4.15 17.75 2.80
N GLY A 42 3.69 18.66 1.95
CA GLY A 42 3.02 18.31 0.72
C GLY A 42 3.54 19.12 -0.46
N LEU A 43 3.51 18.49 -1.63
CA LEU A 43 3.72 19.14 -2.91
C LEU A 43 2.36 19.27 -3.61
N LEU A 44 1.97 20.51 -3.89
CA LEU A 44 0.76 20.82 -4.64
C LEU A 44 1.13 21.56 -5.91
N PHE A 45 0.66 21.09 -7.04
CA PHE A 45 0.83 21.78 -8.31
C PHE A 45 -0.43 21.69 -9.17
N HIS A 46 -0.69 22.75 -9.94
CA HIS A 46 -1.81 22.76 -10.87
C HIS A 46 -1.46 21.91 -12.12
N PRO A 47 -2.39 21.12 -12.69
CA PRO A 47 -2.12 20.32 -13.89
C PRO A 47 -1.58 21.14 -15.06
N ASP A 48 -2.01 22.37 -15.24
CA ASP A 48 -1.52 23.26 -16.30
C ASP A 48 -0.02 23.58 -16.20
N PHE A 49 0.57 23.45 -15.01
CA PHE A 49 2.01 23.59 -14.83
C PHE A 49 2.80 22.56 -15.62
N LEU A 50 2.21 21.40 -15.85
CA LEU A 50 2.80 20.31 -16.63
C LEU A 50 2.51 20.39 -18.14
N ASN A 51 1.68 21.33 -18.59
CA ASN A 51 1.34 21.48 -20.00
C ASN A 51 2.59 21.66 -20.88
N ARG A 52 2.63 20.95 -22.02
CA ARG A 52 3.75 20.96 -22.98
C ARG A 52 5.06 20.39 -22.44
N THR A 53 5.07 19.76 -21.26
CA THR A 53 6.24 19.02 -20.74
C THR A 53 6.15 17.55 -21.07
N GLN A 54 7.28 16.82 -20.98
CA GLN A 54 7.31 15.37 -21.13
C GLN A 54 6.54 14.69 -19.97
N LEU A 55 6.69 15.20 -18.75
CA LEU A 55 5.96 14.71 -17.59
C LEU A 55 4.45 14.80 -17.79
N GLY A 56 3.95 15.95 -18.29
CA GLY A 56 2.52 16.13 -18.52
C GLY A 56 1.95 15.16 -19.57
N ARG A 57 2.75 14.80 -20.60
CA ARG A 57 2.35 13.76 -21.57
C ARG A 57 2.30 12.37 -20.99
N ASN A 58 3.12 12.09 -19.98
CA ASN A 58 3.30 10.77 -19.38
C ASN A 58 2.70 10.65 -18.00
N ILE A 59 1.93 11.61 -17.52
CA ILE A 59 1.40 11.64 -16.15
C ILE A 59 0.55 10.40 -15.81
N GLN A 60 -0.14 9.85 -16.80
CA GLN A 60 -0.94 8.62 -16.64
C GLN A 60 -0.12 7.38 -16.30
N ARG A 61 1.19 7.42 -16.47
CA ARG A 61 2.11 6.34 -16.03
C ARG A 61 2.14 6.19 -14.52
N TYR A 62 1.79 7.23 -13.79
CA TYR A 62 1.82 7.25 -12.33
C TYR A 62 0.44 6.86 -11.79
N GLU A 63 0.12 5.55 -11.89
CA GLU A 63 -1.18 4.97 -11.53
C GLU A 63 -1.54 5.16 -10.05
N PHE A 64 -0.55 5.38 -9.19
CA PHE A 64 -0.76 5.58 -7.76
C PHE A 64 -1.55 6.84 -7.40
N PHE A 65 -1.77 7.76 -8.33
CA PHE A 65 -2.69 8.87 -8.11
C PHE A 65 -4.15 8.41 -8.03
N SER A 66 -4.50 7.30 -8.69
CA SER A 66 -5.83 6.68 -8.65
C SER A 66 -5.98 5.58 -7.59
N TYR A 67 -4.94 5.30 -6.81
CA TYR A 67 -5.01 4.30 -5.76
C TYR A 67 -5.99 4.72 -4.65
N SER A 68 -6.63 3.73 -4.05
CA SER A 68 -7.55 3.97 -2.94
C SER A 68 -6.77 4.46 -1.71
N SER A 69 -7.47 5.15 -0.80
CA SER A 69 -6.89 5.62 0.45
C SER A 69 -6.33 4.50 1.36
N THR A 70 -6.58 3.24 1.01
CA THR A 70 -6.05 2.06 1.69
C THR A 70 -4.69 1.60 1.13
N GLU A 71 -4.27 2.15 -0.01
CA GLU A 71 -3.02 1.80 -0.68
C GLU A 71 -1.96 2.90 -0.51
N VAL A 72 -1.75 3.26 0.73
CA VAL A 72 -0.76 4.29 1.12
C VAL A 72 0.65 3.74 0.92
N LEU A 73 1.56 4.59 0.43
CA LEU A 73 2.97 4.25 0.32
C LEU A 73 3.66 4.42 1.67
N HIS A 74 4.25 3.35 2.20
CA HIS A 74 5.06 3.36 3.40
C HIS A 74 6.53 3.51 3.04
N LEU A 75 7.18 4.52 3.62
CA LEU A 75 8.59 4.83 3.37
C LEU A 75 9.49 4.29 4.49
N SER A 76 10.62 3.72 4.12
CA SER A 76 11.72 3.49 5.05
C SER A 76 12.41 4.82 5.41
N GLU A 77 13.22 4.84 6.47
CA GLU A 77 13.99 6.04 6.87
C GLU A 77 14.87 6.57 5.73
N THR A 78 15.51 5.69 4.98
CA THR A 78 16.34 6.07 3.84
C THR A 78 15.50 6.71 2.73
N GLU A 79 14.32 6.15 2.43
CA GLU A 79 13.40 6.66 1.41
C GLU A 79 12.83 8.03 1.80
N VAL A 80 12.54 8.24 3.07
CA VAL A 80 12.18 9.56 3.61
C VAL A 80 13.29 10.58 3.39
N GLY A 81 14.54 10.17 3.60
CA GLY A 81 15.69 11.03 3.32
C GLY A 81 15.73 11.49 1.87
N ILE A 82 15.52 10.57 0.93
CA ILE A 82 15.46 10.86 -0.51
C ILE A 82 14.28 11.80 -0.80
N PHE A 83 13.11 11.50 -0.26
CA PHE A 83 11.91 12.31 -0.46
C PHE A 83 12.10 13.76 -0.02
N LYS A 84 12.65 13.96 1.19
CA LYS A 84 12.95 15.28 1.74
C LYS A 84 13.98 16.04 0.89
N GLN A 85 15.00 15.35 0.37
CA GLN A 85 16.00 15.99 -0.49
C GLN A 85 15.38 16.54 -1.78
N VAL A 86 14.53 15.74 -2.45
CA VAL A 86 13.87 16.18 -3.69
C VAL A 86 12.89 17.33 -3.42
N LEU A 87 12.10 17.24 -2.36
CA LEU A 87 11.20 18.34 -1.96
C LEU A 87 11.99 19.62 -1.66
N ASN A 88 13.12 19.52 -0.96
CA ASN A 88 13.98 20.67 -0.69
C ASN A 88 14.55 21.29 -1.97
N MET A 89 14.91 20.48 -2.98
CA MET A 89 15.35 21.02 -4.28
C MET A 89 14.26 21.81 -4.97
N ILE A 90 13.00 21.36 -4.90
CA ILE A 90 11.85 22.11 -5.42
C ILE A 90 11.67 23.41 -4.65
N GLU A 91 11.74 23.36 -3.33
CA GLU A 91 11.60 24.53 -2.45
C GLU A 91 12.70 25.57 -2.71
N MET A 92 13.93 25.14 -2.85
CA MET A 92 15.06 26.01 -3.19
C MET A 92 14.83 26.71 -4.52
N GLU A 93 14.36 26.00 -5.53
CA GLU A 93 14.09 26.57 -6.85
C GLU A 93 12.92 27.57 -6.83
N LEU A 94 11.90 27.33 -6.00
CA LEU A 94 10.78 28.26 -5.79
C LEU A 94 11.22 29.58 -5.11
N HIS A 95 12.30 29.55 -4.32
CA HIS A 95 12.85 30.75 -3.67
C HIS A 95 13.96 31.42 -4.48
N HIS A 96 14.42 30.79 -5.54
CA HIS A 96 15.39 31.39 -6.45
C HIS A 96 14.76 32.48 -7.35
N ALA A 97 15.58 33.38 -7.90
CA ALA A 97 15.09 34.33 -8.91
C ALA A 97 14.59 33.59 -10.15
N ILE A 98 13.36 33.87 -10.56
CA ILE A 98 12.72 33.21 -11.71
C ILE A 98 13.48 33.53 -13.00
N ASP A 99 13.91 32.48 -13.71
CA ASP A 99 14.57 32.57 -15.01
C ASP A 99 13.94 31.60 -16.03
N SER A 100 14.55 31.51 -17.21
CA SER A 100 14.06 30.64 -18.30
C SER A 100 14.15 29.13 -17.97
N HIS A 101 14.91 28.72 -16.96
CA HIS A 101 15.18 27.34 -16.59
C HIS A 101 14.36 26.88 -15.35
N THR A 102 13.88 27.82 -14.53
CA THR A 102 13.17 27.55 -13.29
C THR A 102 12.04 26.52 -13.47
N ARG A 103 11.18 26.71 -14.48
CA ARG A 103 10.07 25.78 -14.73
C ARG A 103 10.57 24.38 -15.07
N GLU A 104 11.59 24.26 -15.89
CA GLU A 104 12.15 22.96 -16.32
C GLU A 104 12.79 22.23 -15.13
N LEU A 105 13.51 22.95 -14.28
CA LEU A 105 14.12 22.39 -13.07
C LEU A 105 13.06 21.89 -12.07
N ILE A 106 12.01 22.67 -11.83
CA ILE A 106 10.92 22.23 -10.95
C ILE A 106 10.22 21.00 -11.53
N VAL A 107 9.87 20.99 -12.83
CA VAL A 107 9.22 19.83 -13.47
C VAL A 107 10.10 18.60 -13.41
N SER A 108 11.40 18.72 -13.62
CA SER A 108 12.34 17.60 -13.53
C SER A 108 12.43 17.03 -12.11
N ASN A 109 12.42 17.87 -11.10
CA ASN A 109 12.38 17.43 -9.71
C ASN A 109 11.04 16.77 -9.34
N ILE A 110 9.92 17.27 -9.85
CA ILE A 110 8.61 16.60 -9.70
C ILE A 110 8.66 15.22 -10.36
N GLU A 111 9.16 15.12 -11.59
CA GLU A 111 9.29 13.82 -12.28
C GLU A 111 10.19 12.86 -11.52
N LEU A 112 11.30 13.33 -10.97
CA LEU A 112 12.20 12.55 -10.12
C LEU A 112 11.47 12.02 -8.87
N LEU A 113 10.70 12.88 -8.20
CA LEU A 113 9.91 12.50 -7.02
C LEU A 113 8.89 11.40 -7.37
N LEU A 114 8.15 11.57 -8.46
CA LEU A 114 7.16 10.60 -8.92
C LEU A 114 7.80 9.26 -9.33
N ASN A 115 8.98 9.29 -9.96
CA ASN A 115 9.73 8.08 -10.28
C ASN A 115 10.21 7.34 -9.01
N TYR A 116 10.59 8.07 -7.96
CA TYR A 116 10.87 7.44 -6.67
C TYR A 116 9.62 6.83 -6.05
N CYS A 117 8.45 7.48 -6.16
CA CYS A 117 7.19 6.87 -5.72
C CYS A 117 6.93 5.53 -6.42
N LEU A 118 7.07 5.46 -7.75
CA LEU A 118 6.93 4.20 -8.50
C LEU A 118 7.86 3.12 -7.93
N ARG A 119 9.14 3.44 -7.81
CA ARG A 119 10.14 2.49 -7.29
C ARG A 119 9.78 2.00 -5.89
N PHE A 120 9.29 2.88 -5.02
CA PHE A 120 8.96 2.52 -3.64
C PHE A 120 7.66 1.72 -3.58
N TYR A 121 6.67 2.02 -4.43
CA TYR A 121 5.49 1.18 -4.60
C TYR A 121 5.86 -0.21 -5.12
N ASP A 122 6.71 -0.31 -6.14
CA ASP A 122 7.19 -1.60 -6.66
C ASP A 122 7.85 -2.43 -5.54
N ARG A 123 8.73 -1.83 -4.75
CA ARG A 123 9.31 -2.48 -3.57
C ARG A 123 8.23 -2.94 -2.58
N GLN A 124 7.26 -2.08 -2.28
CA GLN A 124 6.19 -2.39 -1.32
C GLN A 124 5.33 -3.56 -1.82
N PHE A 125 4.99 -3.60 -3.10
CA PHE A 125 4.23 -4.69 -3.69
C PHE A 125 5.02 -5.99 -3.73
N LEU A 126 6.29 -5.97 -4.14
CA LEU A 126 7.16 -7.15 -4.12
C LEU A 126 7.31 -7.73 -2.71
N THR A 127 7.57 -6.87 -1.73
CA THR A 127 7.66 -7.30 -0.32
C THR A 127 6.33 -7.90 0.16
N ARG A 128 5.21 -7.32 -0.25
CA ARG A 128 3.88 -7.83 0.10
C ARG A 128 3.59 -9.17 -0.57
N GLU A 129 3.97 -9.34 -1.83
CA GLU A 129 3.88 -10.63 -2.53
C GLU A 129 4.73 -11.70 -1.88
N GLU A 130 5.97 -11.41 -1.51
CA GLU A 130 6.86 -12.35 -0.80
C GLU A 130 6.27 -12.75 0.55
N ILE A 131 5.75 -11.80 1.34
CA ILE A 131 5.10 -12.07 2.62
C ILE A 131 3.86 -12.94 2.40
N ASN A 132 3.00 -12.60 1.45
CA ASN A 132 1.79 -13.35 1.14
C ASN A 132 2.12 -14.79 0.71
N HIS A 133 3.12 -14.94 -0.16
CA HIS A 133 3.57 -16.24 -0.60
C HIS A 133 4.13 -17.09 0.55
N ASN A 134 4.88 -16.49 1.48
CA ASN A 134 5.40 -17.15 2.67
C ASN A 134 4.26 -17.57 3.61
N VAL A 135 3.22 -16.76 3.79
CA VAL A 135 2.03 -17.11 4.58
C VAL A 135 1.32 -18.32 3.97
N VAL A 136 1.15 -18.39 2.65
CA VAL A 136 0.54 -19.57 1.99
C VAL A 136 1.39 -20.82 2.14
N LYS A 137 2.71 -20.71 2.04
CA LYS A 137 3.62 -21.85 2.31
C LYS A 137 3.52 -22.32 3.76
N GLN A 138 3.50 -21.38 4.72
CA GLN A 138 3.32 -21.69 6.13
C GLN A 138 1.97 -22.38 6.38
N PHE A 139 0.90 -21.88 5.76
CA PHE A 139 -0.42 -22.48 5.83
C PHE A 139 -0.41 -23.92 5.31
N ASP A 140 0.17 -24.19 4.14
CA ASP A 140 0.26 -25.53 3.56
C ASP A 140 1.04 -26.47 4.48
N ALA A 141 2.13 -26.01 5.08
CA ALA A 141 2.92 -26.79 6.04
C ALA A 141 2.12 -27.11 7.33
N LEU A 142 1.44 -26.11 7.90
CA LEU A 142 0.59 -26.30 9.08
C LEU A 142 -0.59 -27.23 8.81
N LEU A 143 -1.20 -27.15 7.63
CA LEU A 143 -2.29 -28.01 7.22
C LEU A 143 -1.83 -29.47 7.09
N LYS A 144 -0.68 -29.72 6.46
CA LYS A 144 -0.09 -31.06 6.37
C LYS A 144 0.20 -31.63 7.74
N GLU A 145 0.78 -30.83 8.63
CA GLU A 145 1.05 -31.23 10.00
C GLU A 145 -0.23 -31.57 10.77
N TYR A 146 -1.25 -30.72 10.64
CA TYR A 146 -2.55 -30.95 11.28
C TYR A 146 -3.21 -32.24 10.80
N ILE A 147 -3.22 -32.49 9.48
CA ILE A 147 -3.77 -33.70 8.89
C ILE A 147 -3.06 -34.94 9.46
N ARG A 148 -1.73 -34.88 9.60
CA ARG A 148 -0.92 -36.00 10.10
C ARG A 148 -1.14 -36.29 11.59
N THR A 149 -1.39 -35.26 12.41
CA THR A 149 -1.33 -35.37 13.87
C THR A 149 -2.68 -35.24 14.58
N HIS A 150 -3.63 -34.51 14.01
CA HIS A 150 -4.86 -34.10 14.70
C HIS A 150 -6.15 -34.52 13.98
N ALA A 151 -6.11 -34.76 12.66
CA ALA A 151 -7.33 -34.95 11.87
C ALA A 151 -8.19 -36.12 12.33
N GLU A 152 -7.57 -37.20 12.78
CA GLU A 152 -8.29 -38.40 13.29
C GLU A 152 -9.02 -38.14 14.61
N ARG A 153 -8.54 -37.20 15.44
CA ARG A 153 -9.05 -36.98 16.80
C ARG A 153 -9.93 -35.75 16.91
N GLU A 154 -9.60 -34.68 16.19
CA GLU A 154 -10.21 -33.36 16.34
C GLU A 154 -11.08 -32.99 15.15
N GLY A 155 -11.11 -33.80 14.09
CA GLY A 155 -11.87 -33.54 12.87
C GLY A 155 -11.22 -32.45 12.00
N LEU A 156 -12.02 -31.82 11.14
CA LEU A 156 -11.55 -30.82 10.19
C LEU A 156 -11.25 -29.48 10.86
N PRO A 157 -10.05 -28.91 10.64
CA PRO A 157 -9.72 -27.61 11.19
C PRO A 157 -10.54 -26.51 10.50
N ASN A 158 -10.90 -25.48 11.25
CA ASN A 158 -11.53 -24.31 10.67
C ASN A 158 -10.45 -23.32 10.18
N VAL A 159 -10.86 -22.41 9.30
CA VAL A 159 -9.97 -21.36 8.73
C VAL A 159 -9.38 -20.47 9.82
N GLY A 160 -10.14 -20.21 10.91
CA GLY A 160 -9.70 -19.40 12.05
C GLY A 160 -8.47 -19.98 12.73
N TYR A 161 -8.40 -21.30 12.90
CA TYR A 161 -7.24 -21.98 13.50
C TYR A 161 -5.93 -21.63 12.76
N PHE A 162 -5.94 -21.69 11.42
CA PHE A 162 -4.76 -21.36 10.62
C PHE A 162 -4.46 -19.88 10.58
N ALA A 163 -5.49 -19.04 10.56
CA ALA A 163 -5.32 -17.60 10.64
C ALA A 163 -4.59 -17.21 11.94
N ASP A 164 -5.03 -17.75 13.08
CA ASP A 164 -4.39 -17.51 14.38
C ASP A 164 -2.93 -17.99 14.40
N LYS A 165 -2.65 -19.16 13.82
CA LYS A 165 -1.27 -19.69 13.71
C LYS A 165 -0.37 -18.82 12.81
N CYS A 166 -0.95 -18.13 11.83
CA CYS A 166 -0.25 -17.19 10.97
C CYS A 166 -0.27 -15.75 11.55
N CYS A 167 -0.79 -15.54 12.77
CA CYS A 167 -0.92 -14.22 13.39
C CYS A 167 -1.75 -13.22 12.57
N LEU A 168 -2.79 -13.70 11.87
CA LEU A 168 -3.65 -12.91 10.99
C LEU A 168 -5.11 -13.02 11.44
N THR A 169 -5.92 -12.02 11.09
CA THR A 169 -7.37 -12.13 11.25
C THR A 169 -7.95 -13.12 10.24
N PRO A 170 -9.02 -13.88 10.57
CA PRO A 170 -9.61 -14.85 9.64
C PRO A 170 -10.06 -14.24 8.31
N GLY A 171 -10.56 -13.00 8.34
CA GLY A 171 -10.98 -12.27 7.13
C GLY A 171 -9.81 -11.95 6.19
N TYR A 172 -8.74 -11.38 6.74
CA TYR A 172 -7.53 -11.06 5.98
C TYR A 172 -6.86 -12.31 5.44
N PHE A 173 -6.69 -13.34 6.29
CA PHE A 173 -6.13 -14.62 5.91
C PHE A 173 -6.91 -15.28 4.75
N GLY A 174 -8.25 -15.29 4.84
CA GLY A 174 -9.10 -15.84 3.78
C GLY A 174 -8.94 -15.12 2.45
N GLN A 175 -8.86 -13.79 2.48
CA GLN A 175 -8.64 -12.98 1.28
C GLN A 175 -7.25 -13.18 0.69
N LEU A 176 -6.20 -13.23 1.53
CA LEU A 176 -4.83 -13.50 1.13
C LEU A 176 -4.73 -14.84 0.41
N VAL A 177 -5.22 -15.92 1.03
CA VAL A 177 -5.19 -17.25 0.42
C VAL A 177 -5.94 -17.27 -0.91
N LYS A 178 -7.11 -16.61 -1.00
CA LYS A 178 -7.88 -16.53 -2.23
C LYS A 178 -7.14 -15.75 -3.33
N THR A 179 -6.45 -14.67 -3.00
CA THR A 179 -5.68 -13.89 -3.97
C THR A 179 -4.50 -14.67 -4.51
N GLU A 180 -3.74 -15.34 -3.64
CA GLU A 180 -2.53 -16.07 -4.02
C GLU A 180 -2.83 -17.40 -4.73
N THR A 181 -3.82 -18.15 -4.23
CA THR A 181 -4.10 -19.51 -4.72
C THR A 181 -5.24 -19.61 -5.71
N LYS A 182 -6.00 -18.51 -5.91
CA LYS A 182 -7.27 -18.43 -6.67
C LYS A 182 -8.37 -19.36 -6.12
N ARG A 183 -8.23 -19.83 -4.87
CA ARG A 183 -9.18 -20.70 -4.16
C ARG A 183 -9.46 -20.16 -2.78
N THR A 184 -10.67 -20.42 -2.25
CA THR A 184 -10.93 -20.05 -0.85
C THR A 184 -10.06 -20.88 0.10
N ALA A 185 -9.76 -20.35 1.27
CA ALA A 185 -9.00 -21.11 2.28
C ALA A 185 -9.70 -22.43 2.66
N ARG A 186 -11.04 -22.46 2.63
CA ARG A 186 -11.83 -23.67 2.87
C ARG A 186 -11.68 -24.70 1.76
N ASP A 187 -11.72 -24.26 0.51
CA ASP A 187 -11.51 -25.15 -0.64
C ASP A 187 -10.08 -25.71 -0.63
N PHE A 188 -9.10 -24.86 -0.28
CA PHE A 188 -7.71 -25.30 -0.16
C PHE A 188 -7.54 -26.41 0.90
N ILE A 189 -8.21 -26.28 2.06
CA ILE A 189 -8.23 -27.32 3.10
C ILE A 189 -8.86 -28.61 2.56
N ASN A 190 -10.04 -28.52 1.93
CA ASN A 190 -10.76 -29.69 1.43
C ASN A 190 -9.97 -30.44 0.36
N ASP A 191 -9.34 -29.73 -0.57
CA ASP A 191 -8.54 -30.34 -1.63
C ASP A 191 -7.34 -31.13 -1.05
N ARG A 192 -6.70 -30.62 0.01
CA ARG A 192 -5.57 -31.31 0.65
C ARG A 192 -6.01 -32.58 1.37
N LEU A 193 -7.20 -32.56 1.95
CA LEU A 193 -7.77 -33.76 2.60
C LEU A 193 -8.08 -34.87 1.60
N LEU A 194 -8.62 -34.50 0.42
CA LEU A 194 -8.93 -35.47 -0.65
C LEU A 194 -7.67 -36.14 -1.23
N VAL A 195 -6.52 -35.48 -1.18
CA VAL A 195 -5.25 -36.00 -1.68
C VAL A 195 -4.59 -36.94 -0.66
N THR A 196 -4.96 -36.84 0.63
CA THR A 196 -4.30 -37.61 1.73
C THR A 196 -5.16 -38.77 2.20
N ALA A 197 -6.42 -38.89 1.75
CA ALA A 197 -7.32 -40.03 1.99
C ALA A 197 -7.14 -41.11 0.95
#